data_dbac69f89c5ab0d39b728083dd01f375
#
_entry.id   dbac69f89c5ab0d39b728083dd01f375
#
_cell.length_a   1.000
_cell.length_b   1.000
_cell.length_c   1.000
_cell.angle_alpha   90.00
_cell.angle_beta   90.00
_cell.angle_gamma   90.00
#
_symmetry.space_group_name_H-M   'P 1'
#
loop_
_entity.id
_entity.type
_entity.pdbx_description
1 polymer ?
#
loop_
_entity_poly.entity_id
_entity_poly.type
_entity_poly.pdbx_seq_one_letter_code
_entity_poly.pdbx_strand_id
1 'polypeptide(L)'
;MTTTVSPKETKNLDIYGSPPLEWERVIEALDKTGERNYADPASRFWIATTRPDGRPHLMAVGIVWNDGKFYLSTGAGTQKGKNLAHDPRCMVSIAAPGIDIEAEGEARIVRDEGELQRIAELYSDWGPTVRDGAFWHEYSAPSAGPPPWDVYEITPTTVYAVAAEEPNGATRWRL
;
A
#
# COMPACT_ATOMS: atom_id res chain seq x y z
N MET A 1 -8.73 -15.07 -11.08
CA MET A 1 -9.86 -14.13 -11.17
C MET A 1 -9.51 -12.97 -10.25
N THR A 2 -9.19 -11.80 -10.80
CA THR A 2 -8.88 -10.60 -10.00
C THR A 2 -10.16 -10.19 -9.26
N THR A 3 -10.14 -10.20 -7.95
CA THR A 3 -11.27 -9.74 -7.14
C THR A 3 -11.35 -8.22 -7.30
N THR A 4 -12.20 -7.74 -8.19
CA THR A 4 -12.41 -6.31 -8.39
C THR A 4 -13.12 -5.76 -7.16
N VAL A 5 -12.38 -5.04 -6.33
CA VAL A 5 -12.96 -4.28 -5.21
C VAL A 5 -13.83 -3.17 -5.82
N SER A 6 -15.12 -3.18 -5.50
CA SER A 6 -16.07 -2.16 -5.98
C SER A 6 -16.45 -1.22 -4.86
N PRO A 7 -16.46 0.09 -5.11
CA PRO A 7 -16.89 1.07 -4.12
C PRO A 7 -18.37 0.92 -3.73
N LYS A 8 -18.67 1.07 -2.44
CA LYS A 8 -20.03 1.17 -1.90
C LYS A 8 -20.58 2.59 -1.95
N GLU A 9 -19.68 3.56 -1.88
CA GLU A 9 -20.03 4.99 -1.91
C GLU A 9 -18.97 5.75 -2.72
N THR A 10 -19.42 6.67 -3.58
CA THR A 10 -18.57 7.61 -4.32
C THR A 10 -18.96 9.04 -3.94
N LYS A 11 -17.97 9.88 -3.60
CA LYS A 11 -18.17 11.29 -3.31
C LYS A 11 -17.23 12.14 -4.14
N ASN A 12 -17.78 13.00 -4.98
CA ASN A 12 -17.01 14.03 -5.67
C ASN A 12 -16.50 15.06 -4.65
N LEU A 13 -15.21 15.33 -4.66
CA LEU A 13 -14.55 16.32 -3.82
C LEU A 13 -14.16 17.57 -4.61
N ASP A 14 -14.26 17.53 -5.94
CA ASP A 14 -13.98 18.69 -6.80
C ASP A 14 -15.00 19.80 -6.57
N ILE A 15 -14.50 21.03 -6.44
CA ILE A 15 -15.31 22.25 -6.22
C ILE A 15 -15.35 23.15 -7.44
N TYR A 16 -14.66 22.81 -8.51
CA TYR A 16 -14.54 23.62 -9.74
C TYR A 16 -15.41 23.13 -10.88
N GLY A 17 -16.19 22.05 -10.65
CA GLY A 17 -17.16 21.54 -11.61
C GLY A 17 -16.68 20.36 -12.43
N SER A 18 -15.51 19.79 -12.11
CA SER A 18 -15.07 18.52 -12.71
C SER A 18 -15.98 17.37 -12.23
N PRO A 19 -16.27 16.38 -13.09
CA PRO A 19 -16.98 15.19 -12.67
C PRO A 19 -16.15 14.36 -11.68
N PRO A 20 -16.74 13.45 -10.92
CA PRO A 20 -15.97 12.49 -10.12
C PRO A 20 -15.07 11.66 -11.05
N LEU A 21 -13.89 11.31 -10.54
CA LEU A 21 -13.00 10.39 -11.24
C LEU A 21 -13.62 8.98 -11.28
N GLU A 22 -13.39 8.27 -12.35
CA GLU A 22 -13.81 6.88 -12.47
C GLU A 22 -12.93 5.97 -11.59
N TRP A 23 -13.56 5.01 -10.91
CA TRP A 23 -12.85 4.06 -10.05
C TRP A 23 -11.83 3.21 -10.81
N GLU A 24 -12.15 2.86 -12.03
CA GLU A 24 -11.30 2.10 -12.95
C GLU A 24 -9.95 2.79 -13.20
N ARG A 25 -9.93 4.12 -13.25
CA ARG A 25 -8.67 4.89 -13.38
C ARG A 25 -7.74 4.69 -12.19
N VAL A 26 -8.30 4.58 -10.98
CA VAL A 26 -7.53 4.28 -9.76
C VAL A 26 -6.96 2.86 -9.82
N ILE A 27 -7.80 1.88 -10.16
CA ILE A 27 -7.37 0.48 -10.28
C ILE A 27 -6.28 0.33 -11.34
N GLU A 28 -6.46 0.90 -12.53
CA GLU A 28 -5.45 0.86 -13.58
C GLU A 28 -4.12 1.50 -13.16
N ALA A 29 -4.15 2.59 -12.39
CA ALA A 29 -2.96 3.22 -11.87
C ALA A 29 -2.26 2.31 -10.85
N LEU A 30 -3.01 1.70 -9.93
CA LEU A 30 -2.50 0.77 -8.93
C LEU A 30 -1.93 -0.51 -9.57
N ASP A 31 -2.62 -1.08 -10.54
CA ASP A 31 -2.16 -2.29 -11.24
C ASP A 31 -0.85 -2.04 -12.00
N LYS A 32 -0.71 -0.86 -12.62
CA LYS A 32 0.55 -0.46 -13.27
C LYS A 32 1.70 -0.28 -12.28
N THR A 33 1.42 0.16 -11.05
CA THR A 33 2.44 0.28 -10.00
C THR A 33 2.82 -1.06 -9.40
N GLY A 34 1.90 -2.03 -9.35
CA GLY A 34 2.14 -3.38 -8.83
C GLY A 34 3.15 -4.19 -9.64
N GLU A 35 3.27 -3.92 -10.94
CA GLU A 35 4.28 -4.53 -11.82
C GLU A 35 5.66 -3.84 -11.71
N ARG A 36 5.71 -2.69 -11.05
CA ARG A 36 6.90 -1.84 -11.00
C ARG A 36 7.32 -1.59 -9.56
N ASN A 37 8.36 -2.21 -9.26
CA ASN A 37 9.03 -2.20 -7.97
C ASN A 37 9.55 -0.82 -7.56
N TYR A 38 9.90 -0.70 -6.26
CA TYR A 38 10.64 0.37 -5.58
C TYR A 38 11.72 1.09 -6.44
N ALA A 39 12.21 0.47 -7.50
CA ALA A 39 13.18 1.04 -8.42
C ALA A 39 12.57 1.98 -9.48
N ASP A 40 11.24 2.01 -9.67
CA ASP A 40 10.64 2.91 -10.65
C ASP A 40 10.49 4.33 -10.05
N PRO A 41 11.25 5.31 -10.56
CA PRO A 41 11.14 6.69 -10.10
C PRO A 41 9.79 7.34 -10.44
N ALA A 42 8.99 6.73 -11.33
CA ALA A 42 7.68 7.25 -11.72
C ALA A 42 6.57 6.90 -10.74
N SER A 43 6.79 5.91 -9.85
CA SER A 43 5.81 5.53 -8.83
C SER A 43 6.47 5.43 -7.48
N ARG A 44 5.91 6.10 -6.50
CA ARG A 44 6.44 6.15 -5.14
C ARG A 44 5.34 5.86 -4.14
N PHE A 45 5.70 5.10 -3.12
CA PHE A 45 4.82 4.71 -2.04
C PHE A 45 5.32 5.21 -0.71
N TRP A 46 4.40 5.66 0.12
CA TRP A 46 4.63 5.98 1.53
C TRP A 46 3.58 5.28 2.38
N ILE A 47 3.96 4.95 3.60
CA ILE A 47 3.02 4.53 4.63
C ILE A 47 3.01 5.54 5.78
N ALA A 48 1.83 6.01 6.12
CA ALA A 48 1.56 6.78 7.33
C ALA A 48 1.03 5.86 8.42
N THR A 49 1.63 5.94 9.60
CA THR A 49 1.23 5.20 10.81
C THR A 49 1.23 6.15 12.00
N THR A 50 0.55 5.78 13.10
CA THR A 50 0.45 6.62 14.28
C THR A 50 1.30 6.05 15.42
N ARG A 51 2.15 6.89 16.02
CA ARG A 51 2.91 6.53 17.22
C ARG A 51 1.97 6.39 18.42
N PRO A 52 2.34 5.66 19.49
CA PRO A 52 1.54 5.54 20.70
C PRO A 52 1.17 6.89 21.36
N ASP A 53 1.98 7.91 21.15
CA ASP A 53 1.73 9.29 21.64
C ASP A 53 0.87 10.15 20.69
N GLY A 54 0.33 9.55 19.63
CA GLY A 54 -0.53 10.20 18.64
C GLY A 54 0.21 10.95 17.53
N ARG A 55 1.55 11.08 17.56
CA ARG A 55 2.30 11.73 16.49
C ARG A 55 2.29 10.90 15.22
N PRO A 56 2.06 11.50 14.04
CA PRO A 56 2.14 10.81 12.77
C PRO A 56 3.59 10.40 12.46
N HIS A 57 3.72 9.30 11.72
CA HIS A 57 4.99 8.82 11.21
C HIS A 57 4.81 8.40 9.75
N LEU A 58 5.50 9.05 8.84
CA LEU A 58 5.47 8.81 7.41
C LEU A 58 6.83 8.30 6.93
N MET A 59 6.84 7.21 6.16
CA MET A 59 8.05 6.64 5.56
C MET A 59 7.82 6.19 4.13
N ALA A 60 8.80 6.44 3.26
CA ALA A 60 8.87 5.81 1.95
C ALA A 60 9.12 4.30 2.13
N VAL A 61 8.38 3.48 1.38
CA VAL A 61 8.40 2.02 1.52
C VAL A 61 8.21 1.34 0.16
N GLY A 62 8.68 0.08 0.06
CA GLY A 62 8.27 -0.83 -0.99
C GLY A 62 6.94 -1.47 -0.61
N ILE A 63 5.94 -1.27 -1.43
CA ILE A 63 4.60 -1.86 -1.28
C ILE A 63 4.22 -2.53 -2.60
N VAL A 64 3.54 -3.66 -2.52
CA VAL A 64 2.94 -4.34 -3.67
C VAL A 64 1.43 -4.23 -3.56
N TRP A 65 0.78 -3.84 -4.65
CA TRP A 65 -0.66 -3.92 -4.82
C TRP A 65 -1.03 -5.22 -5.54
N ASN A 66 -1.96 -5.98 -4.97
CA ASN A 66 -2.52 -7.16 -5.61
C ASN A 66 -3.89 -7.52 -5.04
N ASP A 67 -4.83 -7.89 -5.89
CA ASP A 67 -6.19 -8.34 -5.52
C ASP A 67 -6.92 -7.41 -4.54
N GLY A 68 -6.81 -6.09 -4.76
CA GLY A 68 -7.51 -5.10 -3.95
C GLY A 68 -6.87 -4.84 -2.58
N LYS A 69 -5.62 -5.26 -2.37
CA LYS A 69 -4.89 -5.13 -1.12
C LYS A 69 -3.47 -4.65 -1.35
N PHE A 70 -2.89 -4.03 -0.33
CA PHE A 70 -1.47 -3.70 -0.30
C PHE A 70 -0.71 -4.66 0.60
N TYR A 71 0.51 -5.00 0.18
CA TYR A 71 1.42 -5.86 0.95
C TYR A 71 2.71 -5.12 1.24
N LEU A 72 3.06 -5.06 2.52
CA LEU A 72 4.25 -4.40 3.05
C LEU A 72 5.08 -5.39 3.87
N SER A 73 6.39 -5.44 3.64
CA SER A 73 7.31 -6.18 4.52
C SER A 73 8.15 -5.21 5.36
N THR A 74 8.27 -5.46 6.66
CA THR A 74 9.10 -4.64 7.57
C THR A 74 9.46 -5.37 8.85
N GLY A 75 10.64 -5.08 9.40
CA GLY A 75 11.06 -5.61 10.69
C GLY A 75 10.21 -5.05 11.84
N ALA A 76 9.85 -5.90 12.80
CA ALA A 76 9.11 -5.52 14.00
C ALA A 76 9.82 -4.43 14.85
N GLY A 77 11.15 -4.33 14.74
CA GLY A 77 11.95 -3.33 15.43
C GLY A 77 11.88 -1.92 14.80
N THR A 78 11.37 -1.78 13.59
CA THR A 78 11.22 -0.46 12.93
C THR A 78 10.12 0.37 13.58
N GLN A 79 10.17 1.70 13.40
CA GLN A 79 9.13 2.55 13.99
C GLN A 79 7.74 2.23 13.46
N LYS A 80 7.60 1.97 12.15
CA LYS A 80 6.30 1.59 11.58
C LYS A 80 5.83 0.21 12.04
N GLY A 81 6.75 -0.77 12.20
CA GLY A 81 6.42 -2.07 12.78
C GLY A 81 5.88 -1.94 14.21
N LYS A 82 6.54 -1.13 15.06
CA LYS A 82 6.06 -0.82 16.42
C LYS A 82 4.71 -0.09 16.43
N ASN A 83 4.52 0.85 15.50
CA ASN A 83 3.28 1.59 15.38
C ASN A 83 2.12 0.67 14.99
N LEU A 84 2.31 -0.17 13.96
CA LEU A 84 1.29 -1.11 13.48
C LEU A 84 0.94 -2.19 14.52
N ALA A 85 1.90 -2.58 15.36
CA ALA A 85 1.64 -3.49 16.49
C ALA A 85 0.76 -2.84 17.58
N HIS A 86 0.81 -1.50 17.70
CA HIS A 86 0.00 -0.74 18.65
C HIS A 86 -1.36 -0.35 18.07
N ASP A 87 -1.39 0.14 16.84
CA ASP A 87 -2.59 0.57 16.12
C ASP A 87 -2.47 0.12 14.66
N PRO A 88 -3.31 -0.83 14.20
CA PRO A 88 -3.23 -1.35 12.85
C PRO A 88 -3.73 -0.37 11.77
N ARG A 89 -4.38 0.72 12.15
CA ARG A 89 -4.85 1.74 11.20
C ARG A 89 -3.66 2.47 10.58
N CYS A 90 -3.71 2.58 9.28
CA CYS A 90 -2.66 3.21 8.49
C CYS A 90 -3.22 3.84 7.21
N MET A 91 -2.37 4.58 6.53
CA MET A 91 -2.67 5.11 5.20
C MET A 91 -1.51 4.81 4.27
N VAL A 92 -1.80 4.31 3.10
CA VAL A 92 -0.84 4.17 1.99
C VAL A 92 -1.06 5.35 1.05
N SER A 93 -0.01 6.10 0.75
CA SER A 93 -0.03 7.18 -0.23
C SER A 93 0.83 6.80 -1.42
N ILE A 94 0.33 7.04 -2.62
CA ILE A 94 0.94 6.65 -3.87
C ILE A 94 0.95 7.85 -4.82
N ALA A 95 2.14 8.29 -5.22
CA ALA A 95 2.29 9.14 -6.38
C ALA A 95 2.47 8.25 -7.61
N ALA A 96 1.49 8.24 -8.50
CA ALA A 96 1.50 7.52 -9.76
C ALA A 96 1.43 8.51 -10.94
N PRO A 97 1.86 8.12 -12.14
CA PRO A 97 1.74 8.98 -13.30
C PRO A 97 0.30 9.46 -13.50
N GLY A 98 0.10 10.78 -13.47
CA GLY A 98 -1.18 11.44 -13.72
C GLY A 98 -2.21 11.39 -12.59
N ILE A 99 -1.89 10.76 -11.44
CA ILE A 99 -2.84 10.64 -10.32
C ILE A 99 -2.13 10.38 -8.98
N ASP A 100 -2.52 11.10 -7.95
CA ASP A 100 -2.14 10.83 -6.57
C ASP A 100 -3.27 10.05 -5.89
N ILE A 101 -2.92 9.02 -5.12
CA ILE A 101 -3.88 8.10 -4.49
C ILE A 101 -3.52 7.95 -3.01
N GLU A 102 -4.50 8.12 -2.12
CA GLU A 102 -4.39 7.86 -0.69
C GLU A 102 -5.43 6.81 -0.28
N ALA A 103 -4.96 5.74 0.34
CA ALA A 103 -5.79 4.64 0.81
C ALA A 103 -5.69 4.49 2.33
N GLU A 104 -6.76 4.82 3.05
CA GLU A 104 -6.93 4.46 4.46
C GLU A 104 -7.24 2.97 4.58
N GLY A 105 -6.67 2.31 5.57
CA GLY A 105 -6.92 0.89 5.78
C GLY A 105 -6.40 0.37 7.10
N GLU A 106 -6.54 -0.94 7.29
CA GLU A 106 -6.05 -1.65 8.46
C GLU A 106 -5.05 -2.73 8.03
N ALA A 107 -3.95 -2.81 8.76
CA ALA A 107 -2.89 -3.77 8.54
C ALA A 107 -3.06 -5.00 9.44
N ARG A 108 -2.99 -6.20 8.87
CA ARG A 108 -2.84 -7.45 9.63
C ARG A 108 -1.52 -8.13 9.28
N ILE A 109 -0.90 -8.77 10.24
CA ILE A 109 0.28 -9.60 10.00
C ILE A 109 -0.16 -10.91 9.34
N VAL A 110 0.47 -11.27 8.24
CA VAL A 110 0.31 -12.57 7.58
C VAL A 110 1.26 -13.58 8.23
N ARG A 111 0.74 -14.75 8.62
CA ARG A 111 1.50 -15.84 9.27
C ARG A 111 1.37 -17.19 8.54
N ASP A 112 0.37 -17.34 7.71
CA ASP A 112 0.19 -18.56 6.91
C ASP A 112 1.30 -18.68 5.86
N GLU A 113 2.00 -19.81 5.87
CA GLU A 113 3.16 -20.00 4.97
C GLU A 113 2.78 -20.03 3.49
N GLY A 114 1.62 -20.59 3.16
CA GLY A 114 1.12 -20.63 1.79
C GLY A 114 0.76 -19.23 1.28
N GLU A 115 0.16 -18.40 2.14
CA GLU A 115 -0.13 -17.00 1.84
C GLU A 115 1.17 -16.19 1.71
N LEU A 116 2.13 -16.39 2.61
CA LEU A 116 3.45 -15.76 2.55
C LEU A 116 4.20 -16.13 1.27
N GLN A 117 4.17 -17.40 0.86
CA GLN A 117 4.82 -17.84 -0.37
C GLN A 117 4.20 -17.16 -1.60
N ARG A 118 2.87 -17.08 -1.68
CA ARG A 118 2.17 -16.36 -2.74
C ARG A 118 2.54 -14.87 -2.77
N ILE A 119 2.65 -14.24 -1.60
CA ILE A 119 3.05 -12.83 -1.51
C ILE A 119 4.53 -12.66 -1.91
N ALA A 120 5.41 -13.60 -1.54
CA ALA A 120 6.83 -13.56 -1.91
C ALA A 120 7.02 -13.55 -3.44
N GLU A 121 6.17 -14.27 -4.17
CA GLU A 121 6.19 -14.30 -5.64
C GLU A 121 5.86 -12.93 -6.26
N LEU A 122 5.09 -12.07 -5.57
CA LEU A 122 4.82 -10.71 -6.02
C LEU A 122 6.04 -9.78 -5.91
N TYR A 123 6.99 -10.14 -5.05
CA TYR A 123 8.27 -9.42 -4.87
C TYR A 123 9.38 -10.03 -5.74
N SER A 124 9.09 -10.37 -6.99
CA SER A 124 9.98 -11.12 -7.89
C SER A 124 11.39 -10.54 -8.03
N ASP A 125 11.56 -9.23 -7.87
CA ASP A 125 12.85 -8.56 -8.12
C ASP A 125 13.88 -8.74 -7.00
N TRP A 126 13.45 -9.07 -5.81
CA TRP A 126 14.39 -9.33 -4.71
C TRP A 126 14.20 -10.66 -3.98
N GLY A 127 13.29 -11.51 -4.43
CA GLY A 127 13.17 -12.91 -4.08
C GLY A 127 13.28 -13.23 -2.59
N PRO A 128 12.44 -12.65 -1.70
CA PRO A 128 12.47 -13.03 -0.30
C PRO A 128 12.15 -14.52 -0.14
N THR A 129 12.79 -15.18 0.80
CA THR A 129 12.46 -16.56 1.17
C THR A 129 11.50 -16.55 2.35
N VAL A 130 10.54 -17.47 2.36
CA VAL A 130 9.62 -17.67 3.48
C VAL A 130 10.21 -18.68 4.45
N ARG A 131 10.29 -18.31 5.73
CA ARG A 131 10.78 -19.15 6.81
C ARG A 131 10.22 -18.68 8.15
N ASP A 132 9.72 -19.62 8.96
CA ASP A 132 9.20 -19.34 10.31
C ASP A 132 8.11 -18.24 10.35
N GLY A 133 7.23 -18.22 9.35
CA GLY A 133 6.14 -17.24 9.28
C GLY A 133 6.58 -15.81 9.00
N ALA A 134 7.73 -15.62 8.34
CA ALA A 134 8.31 -14.32 8.02
C ALA A 134 9.09 -14.35 6.70
N PHE A 135 9.38 -13.16 6.17
CA PHE A 135 10.29 -12.99 5.05
C PHE A 135 11.75 -12.88 5.51
N TRP A 136 12.62 -13.56 4.78
CA TRP A 136 14.08 -13.56 4.96
C TRP A 136 14.79 -13.17 3.69
N HIS A 137 15.89 -12.46 3.86
CA HIS A 137 16.82 -12.12 2.78
C HIS A 137 18.26 -12.05 3.34
N GLU A 138 19.25 -12.19 2.48
CA GLU A 138 20.67 -12.06 2.89
C GLU A 138 21.07 -10.61 3.19
N TYR A 139 20.35 -9.62 2.65
CA TYR A 139 20.61 -8.19 2.84
C TYR A 139 19.53 -7.53 3.74
N SER A 140 19.92 -6.45 4.40
CA SER A 140 19.00 -5.54 5.07
C SER A 140 18.39 -4.58 4.06
N ALA A 141 17.13 -4.24 4.24
CA ALA A 141 16.47 -3.20 3.45
C ALA A 141 16.43 -1.89 4.25
N PRO A 142 16.80 -0.73 3.64
CA PRO A 142 16.89 0.55 4.36
C PRO A 142 15.61 0.94 5.10
N SER A 143 14.44 0.64 4.52
CA SER A 143 13.13 0.96 5.13
C SER A 143 12.58 -0.16 6.02
N ALA A 144 13.06 -1.40 5.88
CA ALA A 144 12.57 -2.56 6.63
C ALA A 144 13.51 -2.99 7.76
N GLY A 145 14.76 -2.54 7.74
CA GLY A 145 15.79 -2.98 8.67
C GLY A 145 16.34 -4.37 8.32
N PRO A 146 17.07 -5.03 9.23
CA PRO A 146 17.52 -6.39 9.03
C PRO A 146 16.35 -7.39 9.07
N PRO A 147 16.42 -8.52 8.32
CA PRO A 147 15.45 -9.60 8.44
C PRO A 147 15.56 -10.32 9.83
N PRO A 148 14.56 -11.10 10.27
CA PRO A 148 13.31 -11.37 9.56
C PRO A 148 12.36 -10.20 9.50
N TRP A 149 11.53 -10.18 8.44
CA TRP A 149 10.50 -9.16 8.26
C TRP A 149 9.11 -9.77 8.41
N ASP A 150 8.27 -9.11 9.22
CA ASP A 150 6.84 -9.34 9.20
C ASP A 150 6.25 -8.87 7.87
N VAL A 151 5.29 -9.62 7.36
CA VAL A 151 4.50 -9.24 6.19
C VAL A 151 3.15 -8.75 6.65
N TYR A 152 2.77 -7.56 6.24
CA TYR A 152 1.48 -6.96 6.53
C TYR A 152 0.63 -6.95 5.27
N GLU A 153 -0.59 -7.45 5.39
CA GLU A 153 -1.67 -7.20 4.43
C GLU A 153 -2.44 -5.98 4.92
N ILE A 154 -2.62 -4.99 4.04
CA ILE A 154 -3.39 -3.77 4.32
C ILE A 154 -4.65 -3.82 3.46
N THR A 155 -5.81 -3.86 4.10
CA THR A 155 -7.11 -3.84 3.44
C THR A 155 -7.62 -2.40 3.40
N PRO A 156 -7.76 -1.79 2.21
CA PRO A 156 -8.28 -0.44 2.09
C PRO A 156 -9.76 -0.39 2.50
N THR A 157 -10.14 0.69 3.17
CA THR A 157 -11.52 1.00 3.57
C THR A 157 -12.05 2.28 2.94
N THR A 158 -11.15 3.25 2.71
CA THR A 158 -11.45 4.50 2.04
C THR A 158 -10.29 4.83 1.10
N VAL A 159 -10.61 5.24 -0.11
CA VAL A 159 -9.62 5.69 -1.09
C VAL A 159 -9.98 7.11 -1.54
N TYR A 160 -8.97 7.96 -1.60
CA TYR A 160 -9.01 9.27 -2.20
C TYR A 160 -8.12 9.28 -3.43
N ALA A 161 -8.50 10.02 -4.46
CA ALA A 161 -7.61 10.29 -5.57
C ALA A 161 -7.78 11.72 -6.06
N VAL A 162 -6.64 12.30 -6.46
CA VAL A 162 -6.56 13.61 -7.10
C VAL A 162 -5.85 13.44 -8.43
N ALA A 163 -6.50 13.85 -9.51
CA ALA A 163 -5.90 13.81 -10.83
C ALA A 163 -4.84 14.90 -10.98
N ALA A 164 -3.62 14.52 -11.30
CA ALA A 164 -2.52 15.42 -11.65
C ALA A 164 -2.46 15.75 -13.15
N GLU A 165 -3.25 15.04 -13.97
CA GLU A 165 -3.40 15.23 -15.42
C GLU A 165 -4.88 15.11 -15.80
N GLU A 166 -5.22 15.67 -16.97
CA GLU A 166 -6.59 15.58 -17.51
C GLU A 166 -7.06 14.11 -17.73
N PRO A 167 -8.32 13.80 -17.49
CA PRO A 167 -9.35 14.70 -16.94
C PRO A 167 -9.12 14.99 -15.46
N ASN A 168 -9.21 16.29 -15.09
CA ASN A 168 -9.05 16.74 -13.71
C ASN A 168 -10.19 16.25 -12.82
N GLY A 169 -9.95 16.21 -11.53
CA GLY A 169 -10.96 15.86 -10.52
C GLY A 169 -10.34 15.39 -9.23
N ALA A 170 -11.17 15.30 -8.21
CA ALA A 170 -10.84 14.74 -6.91
C ALA A 170 -12.03 13.94 -6.40
N THR A 171 -11.79 12.71 -5.95
CA THR A 171 -12.87 11.80 -5.58
C THR A 171 -12.49 10.95 -4.37
N ARG A 172 -13.47 10.70 -3.51
CA ARG A 172 -13.36 9.74 -2.41
C ARG A 172 -14.31 8.56 -2.65
N TRP A 173 -13.80 7.36 -2.41
CA TRP A 173 -14.59 6.13 -2.40
C TRP A 173 -14.52 5.45 -1.04
N ARG A 174 -15.62 4.86 -0.59
CA ARG A 174 -15.66 3.89 0.51
C ARG A 174 -15.84 2.50 -0.05
N LEU A 175 -15.03 1.56 0.44
CA LEU A 175 -14.98 0.18 -0.01
C LEU A 175 -15.76 -0.77 0.90
#